data_2a04a84171e48b826783abe8ff3f09fe
#
_entry.id   2a04a84171e48b826783abe8ff3f09fe
#
_cell.length_a   1.000
_cell.length_b   1.000
_cell.length_c   1.000
_cell.angle_alpha   90.00
_cell.angle_beta   90.00
_cell.angle_gamma   90.00
#
_symmetry.space_group_name_H-M   'P 1'
#
loop_
_entity.id
_entity.type
_entity.pdbx_description
1 polymer ?
#
loop_
_entity_poly.entity_id
_entity_poly.type
_entity_poly.pdbx_seq_one_letter_code
_entity_poly.pdbx_strand_id
1 'polypeptide(L)'
;MIVNIRGCNGAGKSTIPMAMMELDPDYEVIKLGVSKTGKPCAPAVTVFPKLKWVALGTYFNKTGGMDTYGTNDHTKQALAYVLKHYPDYDIVMEGVIASTIKSTYAELFRDLQAQGHQVLIMAFLPPLEVCLERIQERNGGKPIKEDLVASKWRSVNSGVDYFREAGLTALRVDTSKCTKESMLKCFLKTVDKYRR
;
A
#
# COMPACT_ATOMS: atom_id res chain seq x y z
N MET A 1 -8.03 -11.54 -2.19
CA MET A 1 -7.50 -11.05 -0.88
C MET A 1 -7.20 -9.57 -0.95
N ILE A 2 -7.33 -8.82 0.15
CA ILE A 2 -6.95 -7.40 0.23
C ILE A 2 -5.73 -7.28 1.13
N VAL A 3 -4.63 -6.74 0.61
CA VAL A 3 -3.37 -6.56 1.35
C VAL A 3 -3.10 -5.07 1.54
N ASN A 4 -3.07 -4.62 2.79
CA ASN A 4 -2.69 -3.25 3.12
C ASN A 4 -1.24 -3.19 3.59
N ILE A 5 -0.36 -2.63 2.76
CA ILE A 5 1.04 -2.40 3.11
C ILE A 5 1.16 -1.05 3.82
N ARG A 6 1.67 -1.07 5.05
CA ARG A 6 1.88 0.11 5.89
C ARG A 6 3.37 0.33 6.13
N GLY A 7 3.78 1.57 6.29
CA GLY A 7 5.19 1.91 6.55
C GLY A 7 5.43 3.41 6.41
N CYS A 8 6.49 3.92 7.03
CA CYS A 8 6.93 5.30 6.84
C CYS A 8 7.55 5.50 5.44
N ASN A 9 8.01 6.70 5.15
CA ASN A 9 8.84 6.97 3.98
C ASN A 9 10.11 6.10 4.07
N GLY A 10 10.62 5.60 2.94
CA GLY A 10 11.80 4.74 2.91
C GLY A 10 11.58 3.26 3.30
N ALA A 11 10.38 2.88 3.80
CA ALA A 11 10.09 1.50 4.21
C ALA A 11 9.97 0.49 3.04
N GLY A 12 9.91 0.94 1.78
CA GLY A 12 9.85 0.05 0.62
C GLY A 12 8.44 -0.33 0.14
N LYS A 13 7.38 0.33 0.61
CA LYS A 13 5.99 -0.02 0.24
C LYS A 13 5.74 -0.03 -1.26
N SER A 14 6.05 1.07 -1.94
CA SER A 14 5.81 1.23 -3.38
C SER A 14 6.72 0.33 -4.24
N THR A 15 7.73 -0.31 -3.63
CA THR A 15 8.58 -1.29 -4.31
C THR A 15 7.77 -2.49 -4.81
N ILE A 16 6.71 -2.87 -4.08
CA ILE A 16 5.85 -4.01 -4.46
C ILE A 16 5.10 -3.72 -5.76
N PRO A 17 4.25 -2.68 -5.87
CA PRO A 17 3.57 -2.40 -7.14
C PRO A 17 4.53 -2.07 -8.28
N MET A 18 5.66 -1.40 -8.02
CA MET A 18 6.67 -1.13 -9.05
C MET A 18 7.33 -2.41 -9.57
N ALA A 19 7.58 -3.39 -8.70
CA ALA A 19 8.08 -4.69 -9.12
C ALA A 19 7.02 -5.51 -9.90
N MET A 20 5.72 -5.35 -9.54
CA MET A 20 4.63 -5.93 -10.31
C MET A 20 4.54 -5.33 -11.72
N MET A 21 4.76 -4.01 -11.88
CA MET A 21 4.80 -3.37 -13.21
C MET A 21 5.90 -3.92 -14.12
N GLU A 22 7.04 -4.33 -13.54
CA GLU A 22 8.13 -4.95 -14.31
C GLU A 22 7.81 -6.38 -14.74
N LEU A 23 7.10 -7.14 -13.89
CA LEU A 23 6.68 -8.51 -14.20
C LEU A 23 5.45 -8.56 -15.13
N ASP A 24 4.62 -7.55 -15.09
CA ASP A 24 3.42 -7.44 -15.91
C ASP A 24 3.45 -6.12 -16.70
N PRO A 25 4.21 -6.07 -17.81
CA PRO A 25 4.35 -4.85 -18.61
C PRO A 25 3.05 -4.45 -19.33
N ASP A 26 2.06 -5.35 -19.37
CA ASP A 26 0.72 -5.07 -19.94
C ASP A 26 -0.22 -4.44 -18.91
N TYR A 27 0.32 -3.96 -17.75
CA TYR A 27 -0.48 -3.28 -16.74
C TYR A 27 -1.23 -2.07 -17.32
N GLU A 28 -2.41 -1.81 -16.76
CA GLU A 28 -3.27 -0.70 -17.15
C GLU A 28 -3.49 0.25 -15.97
N VAL A 29 -3.58 1.56 -16.25
CA VAL A 29 -3.95 2.57 -15.25
C VAL A 29 -5.32 3.14 -15.58
N ILE A 30 -6.27 2.90 -14.68
CA ILE A 30 -7.65 3.33 -14.81
C ILE A 30 -7.90 4.49 -13.85
N LYS A 31 -8.27 5.64 -14.39
CA LYS A 31 -8.66 6.83 -13.62
C LYS A 31 -10.18 6.85 -13.45
N LEU A 32 -10.65 6.89 -12.22
CA LEU A 32 -12.07 6.76 -11.87
C LEU A 32 -12.74 8.11 -11.62
N GLY A 33 -11.96 9.15 -11.34
CA GLY A 33 -12.45 10.51 -11.15
C GLY A 33 -12.44 11.31 -12.45
N VAL A 34 -13.24 12.37 -12.45
CA VAL A 34 -13.28 13.36 -13.53
C VAL A 34 -13.10 14.74 -12.90
N SER A 35 -12.13 15.50 -13.40
CA SER A 35 -11.88 16.88 -12.93
C SER A 35 -13.03 17.82 -13.36
N LYS A 36 -13.09 19.01 -12.78
CA LYS A 36 -14.04 20.06 -13.19
C LYS A 36 -13.95 20.42 -14.68
N THR A 37 -12.82 20.13 -15.34
CA THR A 37 -12.60 20.36 -16.78
C THR A 37 -12.87 19.12 -17.63
N GLY A 38 -13.48 18.06 -17.07
CA GLY A 38 -13.79 16.82 -17.79
C GLY A 38 -12.60 15.87 -17.99
N LYS A 39 -11.41 16.20 -17.48
CA LYS A 39 -10.23 15.35 -17.64
C LYS A 39 -10.21 14.20 -16.60
N PRO A 40 -9.85 12.96 -16.98
CA PRO A 40 -9.68 11.86 -16.04
C PRO A 40 -8.67 12.22 -14.92
N CYS A 41 -9.03 11.98 -13.67
CA CYS A 41 -8.23 12.32 -12.49
C CYS A 41 -8.31 11.22 -11.42
N ALA A 42 -7.73 11.48 -10.24
CA ALA A 42 -7.85 10.59 -9.08
C ALA A 42 -9.31 10.43 -8.62
N PRO A 43 -9.67 9.30 -8.01
CA PRO A 43 -8.78 8.17 -7.72
C PRO A 43 -8.41 7.40 -9.00
N ALA A 44 -7.32 6.64 -8.90
CA ALA A 44 -6.89 5.77 -9.98
C ALA A 44 -6.48 4.41 -9.41
N VAL A 45 -6.53 3.38 -10.24
CA VAL A 45 -6.05 2.03 -9.91
C VAL A 45 -5.09 1.55 -10.99
N THR A 46 -4.13 0.73 -10.61
CA THR A 46 -3.20 0.07 -11.54
C THR A 46 -3.52 -1.42 -11.55
N VAL A 47 -3.95 -1.93 -12.70
CA VAL A 47 -4.36 -3.32 -12.91
C VAL A 47 -3.22 -4.11 -13.53
N PHE A 48 -2.94 -5.29 -12.98
CA PHE A 48 -1.92 -6.24 -13.45
C PHE A 48 -2.63 -7.52 -13.94
N PRO A 49 -3.00 -7.60 -15.22
CA PRO A 49 -3.87 -8.67 -15.72
C PRO A 49 -3.23 -10.06 -15.65
N LYS A 50 -1.93 -10.18 -15.95
CA LYS A 50 -1.20 -11.46 -15.89
C LYS A 50 -1.01 -11.95 -14.44
N LEU A 51 -0.82 -11.03 -13.51
CA LEU A 51 -0.62 -11.35 -12.08
C LEU A 51 -1.94 -11.52 -11.34
N LYS A 52 -3.06 -11.07 -11.90
CA LYS A 52 -4.38 -10.96 -11.25
C LYS A 52 -4.32 -10.14 -9.96
N TRP A 53 -3.68 -8.98 -10.03
CA TRP A 53 -3.57 -8.01 -8.95
C TRP A 53 -4.08 -6.64 -9.38
N VAL A 54 -4.58 -5.87 -8.42
CA VAL A 54 -4.86 -4.44 -8.59
C VAL A 54 -4.20 -3.67 -7.46
N ALA A 55 -3.41 -2.66 -7.81
CA ALA A 55 -2.87 -1.71 -6.84
C ALA A 55 -3.70 -0.43 -6.82
N LEU A 56 -4.05 0.06 -5.62
CA LEU A 56 -4.73 1.34 -5.48
C LEU A 56 -3.74 2.49 -5.65
N GLY A 57 -4.00 3.35 -6.64
CA GLY A 57 -3.15 4.49 -7.00
C GLY A 57 -2.35 4.29 -8.29
N THR A 58 -1.44 5.21 -8.54
CA THR A 58 -0.51 5.20 -9.68
C THR A 58 0.93 5.22 -9.18
N TYR A 59 1.88 4.77 -10.00
CA TYR A 59 3.29 4.59 -9.59
C TYR A 59 4.30 5.20 -10.58
N PHE A 60 3.87 6.14 -11.41
CA PHE A 60 4.75 6.81 -12.39
C PHE A 60 5.57 7.96 -11.82
N ASN A 61 5.16 8.50 -10.68
CA ASN A 61 5.76 9.67 -10.05
C ASN A 61 6.46 9.31 -8.73
N LYS A 62 7.21 10.27 -8.17
CA LYS A 62 7.85 10.14 -6.85
C LYS A 62 6.84 9.87 -5.71
N THR A 63 5.60 10.33 -5.87
CA THR A 63 4.48 10.04 -4.98
C THR A 63 3.59 9.02 -5.66
N GLY A 64 3.42 7.86 -5.03
CA GLY A 64 2.65 6.74 -5.57
C GLY A 64 1.57 6.26 -4.63
N GLY A 65 0.82 5.26 -5.07
CA GLY A 65 -0.22 4.62 -4.29
C GLY A 65 -1.36 5.54 -3.89
N MET A 66 -1.96 5.28 -2.73
CA MET A 66 -3.06 6.09 -2.20
C MET A 66 -2.63 7.49 -1.74
N ASP A 67 -1.34 7.80 -1.67
CA ASP A 67 -0.88 9.18 -1.43
C ASP A 67 -1.22 10.11 -2.61
N THR A 68 -1.62 9.58 -3.76
CA THR A 68 -2.18 10.32 -4.89
C THR A 68 -3.67 10.63 -4.73
N TYR A 69 -4.34 10.08 -3.72
CA TYR A 69 -5.75 10.30 -3.42
C TYR A 69 -5.92 11.54 -2.53
N GLY A 70 -6.87 12.40 -2.85
CA GLY A 70 -7.12 13.59 -2.07
C GLY A 70 -7.90 13.36 -0.78
N THR A 71 -8.66 12.25 -0.68
CA THR A 71 -9.56 11.96 0.44
C THR A 71 -9.67 10.45 0.71
N ASN A 72 -10.16 10.08 1.90
CA ASN A 72 -10.51 8.69 2.21
C ASN A 72 -11.68 8.16 1.37
N ASP A 73 -12.56 9.04 0.87
CA ASP A 73 -13.66 8.64 0.00
C ASP A 73 -13.15 8.15 -1.35
N HIS A 74 -12.04 8.68 -1.84
CA HIS A 74 -11.36 8.15 -3.03
C HIS A 74 -10.87 6.71 -2.81
N THR A 75 -10.40 6.36 -1.60
CA THR A 75 -10.05 4.97 -1.26
C THR A 75 -11.28 4.06 -1.31
N LYS A 76 -12.41 4.48 -0.73
CA LYS A 76 -13.66 3.72 -0.77
C LYS A 76 -14.17 3.56 -2.19
N GLN A 77 -14.13 4.62 -3.00
CA GLN A 77 -14.53 4.60 -4.40
C GLN A 77 -13.65 3.62 -5.22
N ALA A 78 -12.33 3.68 -5.05
CA ALA A 78 -11.40 2.79 -5.74
C ALA A 78 -11.61 1.32 -5.33
N LEU A 79 -11.79 1.04 -4.04
CA LEU A 79 -12.10 -0.31 -3.55
C LEU A 79 -13.41 -0.83 -4.12
N ALA A 80 -14.48 -0.05 -4.06
CA ALA A 80 -15.79 -0.44 -4.59
C ALA A 80 -15.71 -0.76 -6.10
N TYR A 81 -14.96 0.06 -6.85
CA TYR A 81 -14.72 -0.17 -8.27
C TYR A 81 -14.00 -1.51 -8.49
N VAL A 82 -12.88 -1.75 -7.78
CA VAL A 82 -12.08 -2.97 -7.96
C VAL A 82 -12.87 -4.22 -7.56
N LEU A 83 -13.55 -4.21 -6.43
CA LEU A 83 -14.35 -5.34 -5.97
C LEU A 83 -15.49 -5.69 -6.95
N LYS A 84 -16.05 -4.68 -7.63
CA LYS A 84 -17.10 -4.88 -8.64
C LYS A 84 -16.58 -5.40 -9.98
N HIS A 85 -15.46 -4.86 -10.46
CA HIS A 85 -14.99 -5.10 -11.83
C HIS A 85 -13.87 -6.16 -11.91
N TYR A 86 -13.20 -6.46 -10.79
CA TYR A 86 -12.10 -7.42 -10.67
C TYR A 86 -12.28 -8.36 -9.47
N PRO A 87 -13.43 -9.09 -9.37
CA PRO A 87 -13.76 -9.89 -8.18
C PRO A 87 -12.74 -11.00 -7.88
N ASP A 88 -12.06 -11.51 -8.92
CA ASP A 88 -11.08 -12.59 -8.82
C ASP A 88 -9.64 -12.10 -8.67
N TYR A 89 -9.44 -10.78 -8.54
CA TYR A 89 -8.10 -10.20 -8.39
C TYR A 89 -7.82 -9.90 -6.91
N ASP A 90 -6.55 -10.04 -6.55
CA ASP A 90 -6.07 -9.56 -5.28
C ASP A 90 -5.83 -8.04 -5.33
N ILE A 91 -5.95 -7.39 -4.18
CA ILE A 91 -5.82 -5.94 -4.07
C ILE A 91 -4.63 -5.60 -3.18
N VAL A 92 -3.74 -4.74 -3.66
CA VAL A 92 -2.71 -4.13 -2.83
C VAL A 92 -2.99 -2.65 -2.62
N MET A 93 -2.96 -2.23 -1.36
CA MET A 93 -3.20 -0.86 -0.90
C MET A 93 -1.95 -0.36 -0.18
N GLU A 94 -1.39 0.77 -0.59
CA GLU A 94 -0.27 1.39 0.13
C GLU A 94 -0.33 2.92 0.04
N GLY A 95 0.21 3.59 1.05
CA GLY A 95 0.34 5.04 1.13
C GLY A 95 0.90 5.43 2.50
N VAL A 96 1.70 6.50 2.54
CA VAL A 96 2.29 6.98 3.80
C VAL A 96 1.22 7.58 4.71
N ILE A 97 0.31 8.39 4.16
CA ILE A 97 -0.79 9.02 4.92
C ILE A 97 -1.70 7.92 5.46
N ALA A 98 -2.17 7.01 4.60
CA ALA A 98 -2.99 5.88 4.98
C ALA A 98 -2.32 5.01 6.08
N SER A 99 -0.99 4.88 6.03
CA SER A 99 -0.24 4.09 7.00
C SER A 99 -0.28 4.63 8.45
N THR A 100 -0.58 5.90 8.64
CA THR A 100 -0.66 6.53 9.97
C THR A 100 -2.09 6.60 10.53
N ILE A 101 -3.11 6.41 9.70
CA ILE A 101 -4.52 6.42 10.11
C ILE A 101 -4.92 5.01 10.54
N LYS A 102 -5.36 4.83 11.79
CA LYS A 102 -5.67 3.51 12.36
C LYS A 102 -7.17 3.21 12.38
N SER A 103 -7.97 4.05 13.07
CA SER A 103 -9.39 3.80 13.32
C SER A 103 -10.22 3.64 12.04
N THR A 104 -10.15 4.61 11.14
CA THR A 104 -10.90 4.58 9.86
C THR A 104 -10.58 3.33 9.04
N TYR A 105 -9.29 2.92 9.02
CA TYR A 105 -8.90 1.71 8.28
C TYR A 105 -9.28 0.42 9.01
N ALA A 106 -9.29 0.42 10.35
CA ALA A 106 -9.75 -0.75 11.10
C ALA A 106 -11.26 -0.99 10.88
N GLU A 107 -12.06 0.06 10.88
CA GLU A 107 -13.49 -0.02 10.53
C GLU A 107 -13.68 -0.54 9.11
N LEU A 108 -13.04 0.10 8.12
CA LEU A 108 -13.11 -0.33 6.72
C LEU A 108 -12.74 -1.82 6.55
N PHE A 109 -11.68 -2.27 7.20
CA PHE A 109 -11.21 -3.65 7.05
C PHE A 109 -12.12 -4.66 7.75
N ARG A 110 -12.74 -4.30 8.89
CA ARG A 110 -13.77 -5.15 9.52
C ARG A 110 -15.02 -5.25 8.66
N ASP A 111 -15.44 -4.14 8.04
CA ASP A 111 -16.59 -4.16 7.13
C ASP A 111 -16.32 -5.06 5.92
N LEU A 112 -15.10 -5.00 5.37
CA LEU A 112 -14.69 -5.88 4.26
C LEU A 112 -14.64 -7.35 4.69
N GLN A 113 -14.15 -7.66 5.92
CA GLN A 113 -14.17 -9.02 6.46
C GLN A 113 -15.60 -9.52 6.68
N ALA A 114 -16.50 -8.67 7.18
CA ALA A 114 -17.92 -9.01 7.33
C ALA A 114 -18.60 -9.32 5.99
N GLN A 115 -18.09 -8.76 4.89
CA GLN A 115 -18.51 -9.05 3.52
C GLN A 115 -17.84 -10.30 2.92
N GLY A 116 -17.03 -11.02 3.70
CA GLY A 116 -16.34 -12.24 3.28
C GLY A 116 -14.96 -12.03 2.64
N HIS A 117 -14.46 -10.80 2.59
CA HIS A 117 -13.12 -10.54 2.05
C HIS A 117 -12.02 -10.86 3.06
N GLN A 118 -10.99 -11.55 2.63
CA GLN A 118 -9.78 -11.72 3.43
C GLN A 118 -8.94 -10.45 3.41
N VAL A 119 -8.56 -9.95 4.60
CA VAL A 119 -7.72 -8.75 4.77
C VAL A 119 -6.44 -9.12 5.50
N LEU A 120 -5.31 -8.72 4.94
CA LEU A 120 -3.98 -8.86 5.52
C LEU A 120 -3.29 -7.49 5.62
N ILE A 121 -2.83 -7.13 6.80
CA ILE A 121 -2.07 -5.90 7.04
C ILE A 121 -0.59 -6.27 7.18
N MET A 122 0.27 -5.69 6.35
CA MET A 122 1.72 -5.89 6.37
C MET A 122 2.41 -4.56 6.69
N ALA A 123 2.88 -4.41 7.92
CA ALA A 123 3.66 -3.24 8.33
C ALA A 123 5.14 -3.47 7.98
N PHE A 124 5.63 -2.75 6.98
CA PHE A 124 7.05 -2.73 6.60
C PHE A 124 7.81 -1.84 7.59
N LEU A 125 8.60 -2.47 8.43
CA LEU A 125 9.29 -1.85 9.57
C LEU A 125 10.79 -2.23 9.58
N PRO A 126 11.55 -1.83 8.53
CA PRO A 126 13.00 -1.90 8.65
C PRO A 126 13.45 -0.95 9.78
N PRO A 127 14.68 -1.08 10.32
CA PRO A 127 15.25 -0.09 11.23
C PRO A 127 15.07 1.34 10.70
N LEU A 128 14.85 2.31 11.60
CA LEU A 128 14.59 3.69 11.21
C LEU A 128 15.74 4.28 10.37
N GLU A 129 16.97 3.93 10.73
CA GLU A 129 18.21 4.36 10.07
C GLU A 129 18.18 3.97 8.59
N VAL A 130 17.77 2.73 8.29
CA VAL A 130 17.61 2.23 6.91
C VAL A 130 16.57 3.02 6.14
N CYS A 131 15.48 3.44 6.79
CA CYS A 131 14.50 4.31 6.15
C CYS A 131 15.09 5.67 5.79
N LEU A 132 15.86 6.26 6.71
CA LEU A 132 16.49 7.57 6.53
C LEU A 132 17.53 7.51 5.41
N GLU A 133 18.41 6.50 5.39
CA GLU A 133 19.39 6.27 4.34
C GLU A 133 18.72 6.19 2.95
N ARG A 134 17.70 5.36 2.80
CA ARG A 134 16.96 5.21 1.54
C ARG A 134 16.26 6.49 1.09
N ILE A 135 15.78 7.33 2.02
CA ILE A 135 15.22 8.63 1.69
C ILE A 135 16.32 9.58 1.21
N GLN A 136 17.46 9.60 1.89
CA GLN A 136 18.58 10.48 1.57
C GLN A 136 19.15 10.17 0.18
N GLU A 137 19.37 8.89 -0.12
CA GLU A 137 19.79 8.43 -1.45
C GLU A 137 18.80 8.89 -2.54
N ARG A 138 17.51 8.63 -2.34
CA ARG A 138 16.46 9.01 -3.30
C ARG A 138 16.33 10.51 -3.50
N ASN A 139 16.59 11.31 -2.46
CA ASN A 139 16.48 12.76 -2.49
C ASN A 139 17.76 13.46 -3.00
N GLY A 140 18.82 12.71 -3.34
CA GLY A 140 20.11 13.29 -3.76
C GLY A 140 20.78 14.08 -2.65
N GLY A 141 20.75 13.57 -1.41
CA GLY A 141 21.37 14.17 -0.23
C GLY A 141 20.69 15.42 0.34
N LYS A 142 19.46 15.76 -0.12
CA LYS A 142 18.71 16.90 0.44
C LYS A 142 18.31 16.65 1.89
N PRO A 143 18.24 17.69 2.75
CA PRO A 143 17.86 17.55 4.15
C PRO A 143 16.51 16.83 4.33
N ILE A 144 16.45 15.96 5.32
CA ILE A 144 15.26 15.18 5.68
C ILE A 144 14.75 15.68 7.03
N LYS A 145 13.43 15.74 7.19
CA LYS A 145 12.79 15.96 8.51
C LYS A 145 12.72 14.61 9.24
N GLU A 146 13.82 14.20 9.86
CA GLU A 146 13.99 12.89 10.51
C GLU A 146 12.91 12.62 11.57
N ASP A 147 12.59 13.62 12.40
CA ASP A 147 11.55 13.50 13.44
C ASP A 147 10.18 13.13 12.85
N LEU A 148 9.84 13.62 11.66
CA LEU A 148 8.59 13.26 10.99
C LEU A 148 8.62 11.81 10.49
N VAL A 149 9.76 11.34 10.00
CA VAL A 149 9.92 9.94 9.59
C VAL A 149 9.84 9.04 10.81
N ALA A 150 10.56 9.37 11.89
CA ALA A 150 10.54 8.64 13.15
C ALA A 150 9.14 8.59 13.78
N SER A 151 8.41 9.70 13.77
CA SER A 151 7.02 9.74 14.26
C SER A 151 6.12 8.80 13.46
N LYS A 152 6.20 8.82 12.13
CA LYS A 152 5.44 7.90 11.26
C LYS A 152 5.85 6.45 11.49
N TRP A 153 7.13 6.17 11.65
CA TRP A 153 7.62 4.82 11.94
C TRP A 153 7.03 4.28 13.24
N ARG A 154 7.09 5.07 14.32
CA ARG A 154 6.46 4.71 15.61
C ARG A 154 4.96 4.49 15.48
N SER A 155 4.26 5.37 14.75
CA SER A 155 2.82 5.25 14.50
C SER A 155 2.47 3.95 13.77
N VAL A 156 3.24 3.57 12.75
CA VAL A 156 3.04 2.31 12.02
C VAL A 156 3.30 1.11 12.94
N ASN A 157 4.38 1.14 13.71
CA ASN A 157 4.72 0.05 14.63
C ASN A 157 3.63 -0.19 15.68
N SER A 158 3.16 0.87 16.35
CA SER A 158 2.04 0.76 17.31
C SER A 158 0.71 0.43 16.64
N GLY A 159 0.57 0.72 15.36
CA GLY A 159 -0.60 0.37 14.56
C GLY A 159 -0.81 -1.12 14.39
N VAL A 160 0.28 -1.91 14.40
CA VAL A 160 0.16 -3.38 14.26
C VAL A 160 -0.63 -3.98 15.41
N ASP A 161 -0.32 -3.56 16.64
CA ASP A 161 -1.01 -4.09 17.82
C ASP A 161 -2.46 -3.59 17.85
N TYR A 162 -2.71 -2.32 17.52
CA TYR A 162 -4.05 -1.77 17.36
C TYR A 162 -4.93 -2.59 16.39
N PHE A 163 -4.39 -2.98 15.23
CA PHE A 163 -5.14 -3.78 14.28
C PHE A 163 -5.38 -5.21 14.77
N ARG A 164 -4.41 -5.81 15.48
CA ARG A 164 -4.58 -7.13 16.10
C ARG A 164 -5.67 -7.12 17.18
N GLU A 165 -5.67 -6.10 18.04
CA GLU A 165 -6.71 -5.88 19.06
C GLU A 165 -8.09 -5.67 18.42
N ALA A 166 -8.14 -5.08 17.21
CA ALA A 166 -9.37 -4.95 16.43
C ALA A 166 -9.79 -6.24 15.69
N GLY A 167 -9.12 -7.39 15.94
CA GLY A 167 -9.44 -8.68 15.32
C GLY A 167 -8.91 -8.86 13.88
N LEU A 168 -8.00 -8.00 13.43
CA LEU A 168 -7.44 -8.05 12.09
C LEU A 168 -6.09 -8.77 12.06
N THR A 169 -5.79 -9.47 10.97
CA THR A 169 -4.47 -10.08 10.76
C THR A 169 -3.45 -9.01 10.37
N ALA A 170 -2.50 -8.74 11.27
CA ALA A 170 -1.46 -7.72 11.05
C ALA A 170 -0.06 -8.27 11.39
N LEU A 171 0.88 -8.05 10.47
CA LEU A 171 2.26 -8.56 10.53
C LEU A 171 3.26 -7.42 10.55
N ARG A 172 4.35 -7.59 11.32
CA ARG A 172 5.57 -6.78 11.19
C ARG A 172 6.52 -7.46 10.21
N VAL A 173 7.01 -6.71 9.24
CA VAL A 173 7.92 -7.22 8.19
C VAL A 173 9.15 -6.32 8.15
N ASP A 174 10.31 -6.89 8.48
CA ASP A 174 11.59 -6.20 8.29
C ASP A 174 12.02 -6.32 6.82
N THR A 175 12.17 -5.17 6.17
CA THR A 175 12.59 -5.06 4.76
C THR A 175 14.03 -4.55 4.61
N SER A 176 14.81 -4.51 5.70
CA SER A 176 16.17 -3.92 5.69
C SER A 176 17.11 -4.60 4.71
N LYS A 177 17.06 -5.93 4.65
CA LYS A 177 17.93 -6.78 3.81
C LYS A 177 17.32 -7.18 2.47
N CYS A 178 16.15 -6.61 2.12
CA CYS A 178 15.44 -6.99 0.90
C CYS A 178 15.92 -6.17 -0.30
N THR A 179 16.30 -6.84 -1.37
CA THR A 179 16.33 -6.26 -2.73
C THR A 179 14.91 -6.13 -3.24
N LYS A 180 14.71 -5.41 -4.36
CA LYS A 180 13.39 -5.26 -4.99
C LYS A 180 12.75 -6.62 -5.32
N GLU A 181 13.51 -7.51 -5.92
CA GLU A 181 13.06 -8.86 -6.32
C GLU A 181 12.74 -9.74 -5.10
N SER A 182 13.64 -9.77 -4.10
CA SER A 182 13.42 -10.55 -2.89
C SER A 182 12.22 -10.05 -2.10
N MET A 183 11.98 -8.74 -2.09
CA MET A 183 10.83 -8.12 -1.42
C MET A 183 9.51 -8.58 -2.03
N LEU A 184 9.38 -8.54 -3.37
CA LEU A 184 8.17 -9.02 -4.04
C LEU A 184 7.96 -10.52 -3.82
N LYS A 185 9.03 -11.33 -3.93
CA LYS A 185 8.95 -12.78 -3.66
C LYS A 185 8.50 -13.08 -2.23
N CYS A 186 9.07 -12.38 -1.23
CA CYS A 186 8.66 -12.50 0.16
C CYS A 186 7.22 -12.05 0.39
N PHE A 187 6.80 -10.95 -0.26
CA PHE A 187 5.43 -10.46 -0.21
C PHE A 187 4.45 -11.51 -0.73
N LEU A 188 4.63 -12.01 -1.95
CA LEU A 188 3.75 -13.03 -2.54
C LEU A 188 3.70 -14.30 -1.69
N LYS A 189 4.86 -14.82 -1.24
CA LYS A 189 4.91 -16.00 -0.36
C LYS A 189 4.16 -15.77 0.95
N THR A 190 4.22 -14.55 1.51
CA THR A 190 3.49 -14.22 2.74
C THR A 190 1.99 -14.19 2.47
N VAL A 191 1.57 -13.56 1.37
CA VAL A 191 0.16 -13.52 0.96
C VAL A 191 -0.40 -14.94 0.80
N ASP A 192 0.30 -15.82 0.07
CA ASP A 192 -0.12 -17.21 -0.15
C ASP A 192 -0.26 -17.99 1.16
N LYS A 193 0.63 -17.76 2.14
CA LYS A 193 0.53 -18.39 3.47
C LYS A 193 -0.74 -18.00 4.22
N TYR A 194 -1.26 -16.78 4.00
CA TYR A 194 -2.46 -16.27 4.66
C TYR A 194 -3.72 -16.36 3.78
N ARG A 195 -3.62 -16.87 2.58
CA ARG A 195 -4.75 -17.20 1.71
C ARG A 195 -5.41 -18.49 2.24
N ARG A 196 -6.68 -18.42 2.58
CA ARG A 196 -7.48 -19.54 3.12
C ARG A 196 -8.29 -20.18 2.00
#